data_dd4d864654c7cbd3d4654571bf249aea
#
_entry.id   dd4d864654c7cbd3d4654571bf249aea
#
_cell.length_a   1.000
_cell.length_b   1.000
_cell.length_c   1.000
_cell.angle_alpha   90.00
_cell.angle_beta   90.00
_cell.angle_gamma   90.00
#
_symmetry.space_group_name_H-M   'P 1'
#
loop_
_entity.id
_entity.type
_entity.pdbx_description
1 polymer ?
#
loop_
_entity_poly.entity_id
_entity_poly.type
_entity_poly.pdbx_seq_one_letter_code
_entity_poly.pdbx_strand_id
1 'polypeptide(L)'
;MTDLRTEELDFVIPDSCIATQPATPRDSARLMVVPLDGSAVQHRVVRDLPDILHHDDTLVLNHTRVLPARFHTKRHDSGGAVEGLFLQEVNGRWQCFLKAGGRLTPGLKLDWFDGQHLVLDEPAAEGWWVRPEPAGSPEGLLAAGGATPLPPYIRKARKDRAESFADATDRDWYQTVFGDGRAASVAAPTASLHLTPELVQQFNSLRVELEVGAGTFKPVATDRLADHPMHTERCHVPRATLKALPQATRRIAVGTTALRTLESLPSPLPTEDWSAETDLLIMPGHRFRWADGLLTNFHLARSTLLALVAAFTGIDRLRDLYDEAVQEGYRFHSYGDAMLLLPGDHA
;
A
#
# COMPACT_ATOMS: atom_id res chain seq x y z
N MET A 1 10.35 -9.09 23.34
CA MET A 1 9.83 -8.12 22.37
C MET A 1 10.64 -6.86 22.56
N THR A 2 11.26 -6.35 21.52
CA THR A 2 12.07 -5.13 21.54
C THR A 2 11.16 -3.95 21.87
N ASP A 3 11.54 -3.12 22.85
CA ASP A 3 10.78 -1.93 23.26
C ASP A 3 11.08 -0.76 22.29
N LEU A 4 10.66 -0.93 21.03
CA LEU A 4 10.92 0.05 19.97
C LEU A 4 10.08 1.32 20.19
N ARG A 5 10.76 2.46 20.38
CA ARG A 5 10.11 3.76 20.45
C ARG A 5 9.83 4.31 19.06
N THR A 6 8.70 4.95 18.89
CA THR A 6 8.31 5.54 17.60
C THR A 6 9.29 6.61 17.13
N GLU A 7 9.93 7.34 18.06
CA GLU A 7 10.97 8.32 17.76
C GLU A 7 12.23 7.73 17.11
N GLU A 8 12.50 6.43 17.32
CA GLU A 8 13.63 5.75 16.70
C GLU A 8 13.45 5.55 15.19
N LEU A 9 12.20 5.67 14.71
CA LEU A 9 11.80 5.63 13.30
C LEU A 9 11.63 7.05 12.71
N ASP A 10 12.16 8.07 13.37
CA ASP A 10 12.06 9.44 12.87
C ASP A 10 13.23 9.77 11.92
N PHE A 11 12.91 10.22 10.72
CA PHE A 11 13.84 10.55 9.65
C PHE A 11 13.43 11.87 9.00
N VAL A 12 14.41 12.65 8.62
CA VAL A 12 14.17 13.86 7.84
C VAL A 12 14.27 13.53 6.36
N ILE A 13 13.12 13.44 5.70
CA ILE A 13 13.05 13.28 4.26
C ILE A 13 12.73 14.63 3.64
N PRO A 14 13.62 15.20 2.81
CA PRO A 14 13.34 16.47 2.13
C PRO A 14 12.08 16.37 1.26
N ASP A 15 11.23 17.42 1.27
CA ASP A 15 10.02 17.47 0.43
C ASP A 15 10.34 17.32 -1.06
N SER A 16 11.55 17.69 -1.50
CA SER A 16 12.03 17.49 -2.87
C SER A 16 12.17 16.03 -3.27
N CYS A 17 12.41 15.13 -2.31
CA CYS A 17 12.53 13.70 -2.56
C CYS A 17 11.18 12.99 -2.75
N ILE A 18 10.05 13.64 -2.41
CA ILE A 18 8.73 13.02 -2.55
C ILE A 18 8.34 12.94 -4.03
N ALA A 19 8.16 11.73 -4.55
CA ALA A 19 7.72 11.53 -5.94
C ALA A 19 6.25 11.88 -6.11
N THR A 20 5.92 12.64 -7.16
CA THR A 20 4.56 13.05 -7.51
C THR A 20 3.97 12.26 -8.67
N GLN A 21 4.83 11.53 -9.39
CA GLN A 21 4.50 10.66 -10.52
C GLN A 21 5.48 9.48 -10.58
N PRO A 22 5.10 8.33 -11.19
CA PRO A 22 6.00 7.21 -11.35
C PRO A 22 7.17 7.55 -12.28
N ALA A 23 8.20 6.71 -12.28
CA ALA A 23 9.24 6.72 -13.30
C ALA A 23 8.63 6.41 -14.68
N THR A 24 9.23 6.92 -15.74
CA THR A 24 8.80 6.66 -17.12
C THR A 24 10.01 6.23 -17.96
N PRO A 25 10.04 4.98 -18.42
CA PRO A 25 9.13 3.87 -18.13
C PRO A 25 9.16 3.44 -16.64
N ARG A 26 8.16 2.70 -16.17
CA ARG A 26 7.99 2.35 -14.74
C ARG A 26 9.20 1.63 -14.15
N ASP A 27 9.77 0.71 -14.91
CA ASP A 27 10.95 -0.11 -14.54
C ASP A 27 12.29 0.65 -14.58
N SER A 28 12.27 1.93 -14.97
CA SER A 28 13.42 2.83 -14.84
C SER A 28 13.56 3.44 -13.44
N ALA A 29 12.65 3.15 -12.53
CA ALA A 29 12.79 3.52 -11.12
C ALA A 29 14.11 2.94 -10.57
N ARG A 30 14.79 3.71 -9.72
CA ARG A 30 16.02 3.26 -9.07
C ARG A 30 15.73 2.13 -8.09
N LEU A 31 16.71 1.27 -7.89
CA LEU A 31 16.65 0.12 -6.99
C LEU A 31 17.88 0.11 -6.10
N MET A 32 17.65 0.24 -4.79
CA MET A 32 18.68 0.01 -3.79
C MET A 32 18.65 -1.47 -3.38
N VAL A 33 19.66 -2.23 -3.77
CA VAL A 33 19.80 -3.64 -3.39
C VAL A 33 20.61 -3.73 -2.11
N VAL A 34 19.98 -4.29 -1.08
CA VAL A 34 20.51 -4.37 0.28
C VAL A 34 20.69 -5.84 0.66
N PRO A 35 21.91 -6.37 0.60
CA PRO A 35 22.21 -7.70 1.12
C PRO A 35 22.06 -7.73 2.65
N LEU A 36 21.35 -8.74 3.19
CA LEU A 36 21.10 -8.86 4.64
C LEU A 36 22.29 -9.44 5.41
N ASP A 37 23.31 -9.94 4.73
CA ASP A 37 24.56 -10.45 5.32
C ASP A 37 25.56 -9.35 5.69
N GLY A 38 25.26 -8.08 5.40
CA GLY A 38 26.14 -6.95 5.67
C GLY A 38 27.06 -6.56 4.50
N SER A 39 26.98 -7.25 3.36
CA SER A 39 27.69 -6.87 2.15
C SER A 39 27.30 -5.48 1.66
N ALA A 40 28.08 -4.91 0.75
CA ALA A 40 27.89 -3.56 0.23
C ALA A 40 26.53 -3.41 -0.49
N VAL A 41 25.89 -2.27 -0.25
CA VAL A 41 24.70 -1.83 -0.99
C VAL A 41 25.05 -1.65 -2.46
N GLN A 42 24.11 -1.98 -3.36
CA GLN A 42 24.25 -1.73 -4.79
C GLN A 42 23.14 -0.81 -5.28
N HIS A 43 23.50 0.15 -6.13
CA HIS A 43 22.54 1.03 -6.78
C HIS A 43 22.29 0.55 -8.21
N ARG A 44 21.05 0.17 -8.47
CA ARG A 44 20.57 -0.42 -9.71
C ARG A 44 19.31 0.30 -10.17
N VAL A 45 18.66 -0.25 -11.19
CA VAL A 45 17.29 0.11 -11.59
C VAL A 45 16.41 -1.15 -11.57
N VAL A 46 15.09 -0.95 -11.47
CA VAL A 46 14.14 -2.07 -11.30
C VAL A 46 14.21 -3.06 -12.46
N ARG A 47 14.48 -2.60 -13.69
CA ARG A 47 14.64 -3.49 -14.86
C ARG A 47 15.82 -4.44 -14.77
N ASP A 48 16.77 -4.21 -13.86
CA ASP A 48 17.92 -5.09 -13.63
C ASP A 48 17.56 -6.28 -12.71
N LEU A 49 16.32 -6.39 -12.22
CA LEU A 49 15.90 -7.50 -11.36
C LEU A 49 16.28 -8.89 -11.91
N PRO A 50 16.18 -9.18 -13.22
CA PRO A 50 16.61 -10.48 -13.77
C PRO A 50 18.11 -10.78 -13.63
N ASP A 51 18.94 -9.75 -13.50
CA ASP A 51 20.38 -9.90 -13.27
C ASP A 51 20.75 -10.00 -11.77
N ILE A 52 19.80 -9.69 -10.89
CA ILE A 52 19.97 -9.64 -9.43
C ILE A 52 19.34 -10.86 -8.75
N LEU A 53 18.15 -11.24 -9.19
CA LEU A 53 17.43 -12.38 -8.65
C LEU A 53 17.83 -13.67 -9.37
N HIS A 54 17.77 -14.80 -8.65
CA HIS A 54 18.00 -16.10 -9.25
C HIS A 54 16.79 -16.53 -10.08
N HIS A 55 16.99 -17.38 -11.08
CA HIS A 55 15.92 -17.89 -11.96
C HIS A 55 14.85 -18.72 -11.24
N ASP A 56 15.18 -19.27 -10.08
CA ASP A 56 14.29 -20.07 -9.23
C ASP A 56 13.67 -19.25 -8.07
N ASP A 57 13.97 -17.94 -7.99
CA ASP A 57 13.28 -17.05 -7.07
C ASP A 57 11.80 -16.91 -7.46
N THR A 58 10.97 -16.81 -6.46
CA THR A 58 9.53 -16.68 -6.63
C THR A 58 9.05 -15.34 -6.06
N LEU A 59 8.49 -14.50 -6.93
CA LEU A 59 7.87 -13.25 -6.50
C LEU A 59 6.48 -13.53 -5.93
N VAL A 60 6.17 -12.98 -4.77
CA VAL A 60 4.81 -13.02 -4.21
C VAL A 60 4.18 -11.64 -4.35
N LEU A 61 3.11 -11.58 -5.16
CA LEU A 61 2.49 -10.35 -5.65
C LEU A 61 1.11 -10.16 -5.01
N ASN A 62 0.85 -8.97 -4.47
CA ASN A 62 -0.51 -8.58 -4.11
C ASN A 62 -1.23 -8.09 -5.37
N HIS A 63 -2.21 -8.88 -5.85
CA HIS A 63 -2.92 -8.62 -7.11
C HIS A 63 -4.24 -7.87 -6.95
N THR A 64 -4.49 -7.29 -5.78
CA THR A 64 -5.67 -6.45 -5.54
C THR A 64 -5.77 -5.29 -6.55
N ARG A 65 -7.01 -4.85 -6.84
CA ARG A 65 -7.29 -3.68 -7.68
C ARG A 65 -7.69 -2.49 -6.84
N VAL A 66 -7.22 -1.31 -7.26
CA VAL A 66 -7.58 -0.05 -6.60
C VAL A 66 -8.92 0.43 -7.13
N LEU A 67 -9.83 0.72 -6.21
CA LEU A 67 -11.07 1.45 -6.52
C LEU A 67 -10.77 2.96 -6.68
N PRO A 68 -11.46 3.68 -7.56
CA PRO A 68 -11.46 5.14 -7.56
C PRO A 68 -12.25 5.67 -6.36
N ALA A 69 -11.78 5.32 -5.16
CA ALA A 69 -12.50 5.41 -3.90
C ALA A 69 -12.69 6.84 -3.37
N ARG A 70 -12.00 7.83 -3.95
CA ARG A 70 -12.17 9.25 -3.61
C ARG A 70 -13.34 9.81 -4.40
N PHE A 71 -14.17 10.66 -3.76
CA PHE A 71 -15.27 11.31 -4.43
C PHE A 71 -15.47 12.74 -3.94
N HIS A 72 -16.04 13.57 -4.82
CA HIS A 72 -16.35 14.97 -4.55
C HIS A 72 -17.85 15.16 -4.69
N THR A 73 -18.48 15.68 -3.66
CA THR A 73 -19.93 15.92 -3.60
C THR A 73 -20.22 17.33 -3.13
N LYS A 74 -21.47 17.72 -3.19
CA LYS A 74 -21.96 18.97 -2.62
C LYS A 74 -23.13 18.68 -1.68
N ARG A 75 -23.21 19.42 -0.61
CA ARG A 75 -24.39 19.41 0.25
C ARG A 75 -25.61 19.85 -0.56
N HIS A 76 -26.69 19.08 -0.50
CA HIS A 76 -27.92 19.39 -1.20
C HIS A 76 -28.57 20.69 -0.71
N ASP A 77 -28.46 20.97 0.58
CA ASP A 77 -29.07 22.13 1.25
C ASP A 77 -28.35 23.46 0.99
N SER A 78 -27.01 23.43 0.89
CA SER A 78 -26.19 24.66 0.89
C SER A 78 -25.20 24.76 -0.27
N GLY A 79 -25.05 23.69 -1.06
CA GLY A 79 -24.03 23.63 -2.13
C GLY A 79 -22.59 23.52 -1.59
N GLY A 80 -22.40 23.42 -0.29
CA GLY A 80 -21.07 23.31 0.31
C GLY A 80 -20.34 22.04 -0.12
N ALA A 81 -19.06 22.16 -0.46
CA ALA A 81 -18.25 21.03 -0.91
C ALA A 81 -18.00 19.99 0.21
N VAL A 82 -18.11 18.72 -0.15
CA VAL A 82 -17.76 17.58 0.72
C VAL A 82 -16.87 16.63 -0.07
N GLU A 83 -15.65 16.42 0.41
CA GLU A 83 -14.73 15.40 -0.10
C GLU A 83 -14.94 14.12 0.69
N GLY A 84 -15.06 12.98 0.00
CA GLY A 84 -15.20 11.67 0.61
C GLY A 84 -14.14 10.68 0.16
N LEU A 85 -13.88 9.70 1.02
CA LEU A 85 -13.12 8.51 0.71
C LEU A 85 -13.92 7.29 1.16
N PHE A 86 -14.32 6.47 0.20
CA PHE A 86 -14.95 5.18 0.46
C PHE A 86 -13.95 4.25 1.17
N LEU A 87 -14.39 3.50 2.17
CA LEU A 87 -13.58 2.56 2.93
C LEU A 87 -14.04 1.12 2.72
N GLN A 88 -15.33 0.87 2.90
CA GLN A 88 -15.93 -0.45 2.73
C GLN A 88 -17.46 -0.35 2.58
N GLU A 89 -18.05 -1.45 2.11
CA GLU A 89 -19.49 -1.63 2.05
C GLU A 89 -19.93 -2.76 3.00
N VAL A 90 -20.99 -2.54 3.75
CA VAL A 90 -21.62 -3.55 4.60
C VAL A 90 -23.13 -3.41 4.48
N ASN A 91 -23.79 -4.43 3.98
CA ASN A 91 -25.26 -4.50 3.85
C ASN A 91 -25.87 -3.30 3.10
N GLY A 92 -25.24 -2.88 1.98
CA GLY A 92 -25.71 -1.77 1.17
C GLY A 92 -25.39 -0.38 1.73
N ARG A 93 -24.75 -0.27 2.90
CA ARG A 93 -24.24 0.97 3.45
C ARG A 93 -22.73 1.09 3.25
N TRP A 94 -22.28 2.29 2.92
CA TRP A 94 -20.88 2.60 2.75
C TRP A 94 -20.31 3.26 4.00
N GLN A 95 -19.19 2.78 4.47
CA GLN A 95 -18.38 3.51 5.43
C GLN A 95 -17.45 4.45 4.66
N CYS A 96 -17.47 5.74 5.00
CA CYS A 96 -16.67 6.74 4.31
C CYS A 96 -16.03 7.71 5.28
N PHE A 97 -14.75 8.08 5.02
CA PHE A 97 -14.26 9.35 5.57
C PHE A 97 -14.91 10.50 4.81
N LEU A 98 -15.38 11.52 5.53
CA LEU A 98 -15.96 12.72 4.95
C LEU A 98 -15.28 13.95 5.51
N LYS A 99 -14.88 14.87 4.63
CA LYS A 99 -14.31 16.17 4.97
C LYS A 99 -15.21 17.28 4.42
N ALA A 100 -15.77 18.10 5.30
CA ALA A 100 -16.67 19.20 4.97
C ALA A 100 -16.33 20.45 5.76
N GLY A 101 -16.68 21.61 5.23
CA GLY A 101 -16.53 22.92 5.91
C GLY A 101 -17.55 23.20 7.00
N GLY A 102 -18.51 22.29 7.26
CA GLY A 102 -19.57 22.47 8.25
C GLY A 102 -19.94 21.17 8.94
N ARG A 103 -20.83 21.24 9.93
CA ARG A 103 -21.28 20.08 10.70
C ARG A 103 -22.00 19.08 9.78
N LEU A 104 -21.60 17.82 9.84
CA LEU A 104 -22.30 16.69 9.24
C LEU A 104 -23.34 16.17 10.21
N THR A 105 -24.55 15.83 9.71
CA THR A 105 -25.67 15.33 10.53
C THR A 105 -26.38 14.17 9.82
N PRO A 106 -26.98 13.23 10.57
CA PRO A 106 -27.83 12.20 9.97
C PRO A 106 -28.94 12.82 9.09
N GLY A 107 -29.25 12.16 7.99
CA GLY A 107 -30.21 12.62 6.99
C GLY A 107 -29.68 13.66 5.98
N LEU A 108 -28.46 14.18 6.18
CA LEU A 108 -27.87 15.09 5.20
C LEU A 108 -27.68 14.38 3.87
N LYS A 109 -28.22 14.99 2.80
CA LYS A 109 -28.07 14.52 1.42
C LYS A 109 -26.90 15.24 0.75
N LEU A 110 -26.06 14.46 0.07
CA LEU A 110 -24.93 14.94 -0.71
C LEU A 110 -25.20 14.64 -2.18
N ASP A 111 -25.24 15.68 -3.00
CA ASP A 111 -25.34 15.54 -4.45
C ASP A 111 -24.00 15.11 -5.03
N TRP A 112 -24.01 14.09 -5.90
CA TRP A 112 -22.78 13.54 -6.45
C TRP A 112 -22.72 13.73 -7.97
N PHE A 113 -23.10 12.73 -8.77
CA PHE A 113 -23.09 12.81 -10.24
C PHE A 113 -24.41 12.25 -10.81
N ASP A 114 -24.84 12.75 -11.96
CA ASP A 114 -25.98 12.22 -12.77
C ASP A 114 -27.23 11.83 -11.92
N GLY A 115 -27.59 12.68 -10.96
CA GLY A 115 -28.71 12.41 -10.05
C GLY A 115 -28.42 11.39 -8.96
N GLN A 116 -27.21 10.88 -8.86
CA GLN A 116 -26.77 10.06 -7.75
C GLN A 116 -26.53 10.92 -6.50
N HIS A 117 -26.93 10.41 -5.36
CA HIS A 117 -26.75 11.06 -4.06
C HIS A 117 -26.16 10.10 -3.03
N LEU A 118 -25.59 10.65 -1.98
CA LEU A 118 -25.21 9.92 -0.77
C LEU A 118 -25.97 10.51 0.40
N VAL A 119 -26.66 9.68 1.18
CA VAL A 119 -27.39 10.11 2.38
C VAL A 119 -26.64 9.64 3.60
N LEU A 120 -26.33 10.55 4.51
CA LEU A 120 -25.65 10.24 5.76
C LEU A 120 -26.63 9.54 6.73
N ASP A 121 -26.28 8.36 7.20
CA ASP A 121 -27.07 7.62 8.18
C ASP A 121 -26.67 7.98 9.60
N GLU A 122 -25.45 7.65 10.00
CA GLU A 122 -24.93 7.82 11.36
C GLU A 122 -23.40 7.91 11.36
N PRO A 123 -22.79 8.49 12.41
CA PRO A 123 -21.35 8.38 12.60
C PRO A 123 -20.93 6.92 12.78
N ALA A 124 -19.82 6.52 12.17
CA ALA A 124 -19.16 5.24 12.37
C ALA A 124 -18.00 5.37 13.39
N ALA A 125 -17.40 4.26 13.80
CA ALA A 125 -16.19 4.28 14.62
C ALA A 125 -15.08 5.11 13.94
N GLU A 126 -14.99 4.99 12.59
CA GLU A 126 -14.19 5.86 11.74
C GLU A 126 -15.06 6.41 10.62
N GLY A 127 -15.23 7.73 10.58
CA GLY A 127 -16.01 8.40 9.53
C GLY A 127 -17.53 8.29 9.69
N TRP A 128 -18.22 7.99 8.61
CA TRP A 128 -19.66 8.00 8.50
C TRP A 128 -20.19 6.77 7.77
N TRP A 129 -21.31 6.24 8.19
CA TRP A 129 -22.16 5.38 7.38
C TRP A 129 -23.03 6.23 6.48
N VAL A 130 -23.01 5.91 5.18
CA VAL A 130 -23.79 6.60 4.15
C VAL A 130 -24.50 5.58 3.26
N ARG A 131 -25.61 5.96 2.64
CA ARG A 131 -26.31 5.14 1.65
C ARG A 131 -26.31 5.84 0.29
N PRO A 132 -25.91 5.15 -0.79
CA PRO A 132 -26.12 5.65 -2.13
C PRO A 132 -27.60 5.61 -2.53
N GLU A 133 -28.09 6.69 -3.17
CA GLU A 133 -29.45 6.83 -3.70
C GLU A 133 -29.40 7.38 -5.14
N PRO A 134 -29.84 6.63 -6.15
CA PRO A 134 -30.25 5.22 -6.13
C PRO A 134 -29.18 4.26 -5.62
N ALA A 135 -29.60 3.10 -5.09
CA ALA A 135 -28.68 2.05 -4.65
C ALA A 135 -27.89 1.48 -5.85
N GLY A 136 -26.62 1.13 -5.60
CA GLY A 136 -25.74 0.55 -6.61
C GLY A 136 -24.51 -0.06 -5.98
N SER A 137 -23.80 -0.91 -6.71
CA SER A 137 -22.55 -1.50 -6.23
C SER A 137 -21.46 -0.43 -6.06
N PRO A 138 -20.60 -0.54 -5.02
CA PRO A 138 -19.48 0.38 -4.86
C PRO A 138 -18.61 0.48 -6.12
N GLU A 139 -18.28 -0.65 -6.73
CA GLU A 139 -17.44 -0.68 -7.92
C GLU A 139 -18.07 0.12 -9.09
N GLY A 140 -19.36 -0.08 -9.37
CA GLY A 140 -20.06 0.64 -10.45
C GLY A 140 -20.18 2.13 -10.21
N LEU A 141 -20.62 2.52 -9.01
CA LEU A 141 -20.81 3.94 -8.66
C LEU A 141 -19.48 4.69 -8.56
N LEU A 142 -18.47 4.08 -7.97
CA LEU A 142 -17.13 4.66 -7.87
C LEU A 142 -16.44 4.73 -9.24
N ALA A 143 -16.63 3.74 -10.11
CA ALA A 143 -16.09 3.80 -11.47
C ALA A 143 -16.62 5.01 -12.24
N ALA A 144 -17.91 5.35 -12.05
CA ALA A 144 -18.57 6.46 -12.73
C ALA A 144 -18.24 7.82 -12.09
N GLY A 145 -18.36 7.96 -10.77
CA GLY A 145 -18.27 9.24 -10.07
C GLY A 145 -17.07 9.42 -9.14
N GLY A 146 -16.25 8.39 -8.98
CA GLY A 146 -15.07 8.42 -8.14
C GLY A 146 -13.82 8.94 -8.83
N ALA A 147 -12.79 9.20 -8.04
CA ALA A 147 -11.46 9.58 -8.46
C ALA A 147 -10.40 8.73 -7.76
N THR A 148 -9.19 8.70 -8.30
CA THR A 148 -8.05 7.96 -7.77
C THR A 148 -7.76 8.37 -6.32
N PRO A 149 -7.68 7.43 -5.38
CA PRO A 149 -7.45 7.72 -3.97
C PRO A 149 -5.98 7.98 -3.65
N LEU A 150 -5.37 8.95 -4.35
CA LEU A 150 -3.96 9.28 -4.12
C LEU A 150 -3.68 9.65 -2.66
N PRO A 151 -2.55 9.19 -2.10
CA PRO A 151 -2.11 9.54 -0.77
C PRO A 151 -2.01 11.04 -0.51
N PRO A 152 -2.26 11.50 0.73
CA PRO A 152 -2.22 12.93 1.06
C PRO A 152 -0.90 13.63 0.74
N TYR A 153 0.24 12.93 0.90
CA TYR A 153 1.57 13.50 0.64
C TYR A 153 1.81 13.76 -0.86
N ILE A 154 1.31 12.90 -1.78
CA ILE A 154 1.38 13.15 -3.23
C ILE A 154 0.55 14.40 -3.58
N ARG A 155 -0.67 14.48 -3.07
CA ARG A 155 -1.56 15.62 -3.32
C ARG A 155 -0.96 16.93 -2.79
N LYS A 156 -0.36 16.88 -1.59
CA LYS A 156 0.36 18.03 -1.00
C LYS A 156 1.54 18.43 -1.89
N ALA A 157 2.43 17.50 -2.22
CA ALA A 157 3.62 17.79 -3.02
C ALA A 157 3.25 18.33 -4.41
N ARG A 158 2.23 17.79 -5.08
CA ARG A 158 1.72 18.32 -6.35
C ARG A 158 1.21 19.75 -6.21
N LYS A 159 0.42 20.04 -5.15
CA LYS A 159 -0.08 21.39 -4.88
C LYS A 159 1.07 22.37 -4.67
N ASP A 160 2.07 22.00 -3.86
CA ASP A 160 3.21 22.84 -3.51
C ASP A 160 4.10 23.13 -4.74
N ARG A 161 4.13 22.21 -5.72
CA ARG A 161 4.86 22.33 -7.00
C ARG A 161 4.01 22.84 -8.17
N ALA A 162 2.74 23.17 -7.94
CA ALA A 162 1.78 23.55 -8.97
C ALA A 162 1.63 22.50 -10.10
N GLU A 163 1.76 21.22 -9.78
CA GLU A 163 1.58 20.10 -10.71
C GLU A 163 0.12 19.62 -10.71
N SER A 164 -0.40 19.30 -11.89
CA SER A 164 -1.76 18.77 -12.04
C SER A 164 -1.80 17.73 -13.16
N PHE A 165 -2.48 16.62 -12.92
CA PHE A 165 -2.67 15.53 -13.86
C PHE A 165 -4.15 15.16 -13.93
N ALA A 166 -4.59 14.68 -15.09
CA ALA A 166 -5.95 14.17 -15.26
C ALA A 166 -6.15 12.89 -14.42
N ASP A 167 -7.35 12.68 -13.85
CA ASP A 167 -7.65 11.48 -13.07
C ASP A 167 -7.47 10.18 -13.89
N ALA A 168 -7.73 10.20 -15.19
CA ALA A 168 -7.47 9.06 -16.05
C ALA A 168 -6.00 8.64 -16.06
N THR A 169 -5.07 9.60 -16.02
CA THR A 169 -3.64 9.36 -15.90
C THR A 169 -3.30 8.78 -14.52
N ASP A 170 -3.89 9.32 -13.46
CA ASP A 170 -3.67 8.81 -12.11
C ASP A 170 -4.26 7.40 -11.93
N ARG A 171 -5.39 7.08 -12.54
CA ARG A 171 -5.96 5.73 -12.55
C ARG A 171 -5.02 4.71 -13.18
N ASP A 172 -4.35 5.06 -14.28
CA ASP A 172 -3.35 4.20 -14.92
C ASP A 172 -2.09 4.08 -14.06
N TRP A 173 -1.58 5.19 -13.54
CA TRP A 173 -0.36 5.23 -12.75
C TRP A 173 -0.48 4.53 -11.40
N TYR A 174 -1.66 4.62 -10.75
CA TYR A 174 -1.91 4.09 -9.41
C TYR A 174 -2.52 2.69 -9.42
N GLN A 175 -2.25 1.91 -10.46
CA GLN A 175 -2.69 0.53 -10.63
C GLN A 175 -1.51 -0.37 -11.03
N THR A 176 -1.51 -1.61 -10.55
CA THR A 176 -0.50 -2.59 -10.93
C THR A 176 -0.85 -3.26 -12.25
N VAL A 177 0.15 -3.66 -13.02
CA VAL A 177 -0.03 -4.28 -14.35
C VAL A 177 -0.64 -5.70 -14.27
N PHE A 178 -0.68 -6.29 -13.10
CA PHE A 178 -1.24 -7.63 -12.84
C PHE A 178 -2.43 -7.60 -11.86
N GLY A 179 -3.00 -6.42 -11.62
CA GLY A 179 -4.17 -6.24 -10.75
C GLY A 179 -5.43 -6.79 -11.38
N ASP A 180 -5.66 -8.09 -11.26
CA ASP A 180 -6.85 -8.82 -11.74
C ASP A 180 -7.71 -9.39 -10.60
N GLY A 181 -7.32 -9.14 -9.36
CA GLY A 181 -8.05 -9.47 -8.15
C GLY A 181 -9.30 -8.61 -7.93
N ARG A 182 -9.87 -8.70 -6.74
CA ARG A 182 -11.01 -7.88 -6.35
C ARG A 182 -10.70 -6.38 -6.42
N ALA A 183 -11.63 -5.60 -6.92
CA ALA A 183 -11.59 -4.15 -6.83
C ALA A 183 -12.11 -3.73 -5.44
N ALA A 184 -11.25 -3.79 -4.43
CA ALA A 184 -11.61 -3.57 -3.03
C ALA A 184 -10.63 -2.65 -2.29
N SER A 185 -9.43 -2.43 -2.82
CA SER A 185 -8.41 -1.61 -2.16
C SER A 185 -8.62 -0.12 -2.38
N VAL A 186 -8.43 0.66 -1.31
CA VAL A 186 -8.41 2.13 -1.37
C VAL A 186 -6.99 2.69 -1.51
N ALA A 187 -5.99 1.82 -1.63
CA ALA A 187 -4.61 2.18 -1.96
C ALA A 187 -3.96 1.07 -2.81
N ALA A 188 -3.02 1.46 -3.66
CA ALA A 188 -2.26 0.51 -4.47
C ALA A 188 -1.22 -0.25 -3.65
N PRO A 189 -0.87 -1.51 -4.01
CA PRO A 189 0.35 -2.16 -3.55
C PRO A 189 1.56 -1.51 -4.25
N THR A 190 2.02 -0.38 -3.73
CA THR A 190 2.85 0.60 -4.45
C THR A 190 4.22 0.10 -4.86
N ALA A 191 4.81 -0.87 -4.14
CA ALA A 191 6.06 -1.51 -4.55
C ALA A 191 5.95 -2.27 -5.89
N SER A 192 4.74 -2.62 -6.28
CA SER A 192 4.45 -3.31 -7.54
C SER A 192 4.25 -2.36 -8.72
N LEU A 193 4.15 -1.04 -8.48
CA LEU A 193 3.95 -0.05 -9.55
C LEU A 193 5.16 0.08 -10.49
N HIS A 194 6.33 -0.34 -10.05
CA HIS A 194 7.55 -0.34 -10.85
C HIS A 194 7.60 -1.46 -11.88
N LEU A 195 6.84 -2.54 -11.65
CA LEU A 195 6.91 -3.73 -12.49
C LEU A 195 6.15 -3.54 -13.80
N THR A 196 6.72 -4.07 -14.87
CA THR A 196 6.05 -4.18 -16.18
C THR A 196 5.61 -5.62 -16.42
N PRO A 197 4.64 -5.87 -17.34
CA PRO A 197 4.22 -7.23 -17.68
C PRO A 197 5.40 -8.10 -18.13
N GLU A 198 6.32 -7.53 -18.93
CA GLU A 198 7.49 -8.22 -19.47
C GLU A 198 8.48 -8.60 -18.38
N LEU A 199 8.62 -7.74 -17.36
CA LEU A 199 9.49 -8.03 -16.22
C LEU A 199 8.90 -9.13 -15.34
N VAL A 200 7.60 -9.08 -15.03
CA VAL A 200 6.94 -10.10 -14.21
C VAL A 200 6.97 -11.49 -14.87
N GLN A 201 6.84 -11.55 -16.21
CA GLN A 201 6.88 -12.82 -16.96
C GLN A 201 8.24 -13.54 -16.89
N GLN A 202 9.30 -12.87 -16.48
CA GLN A 202 10.63 -13.48 -16.36
C GLN A 202 10.82 -14.26 -15.05
N PHE A 203 9.86 -14.17 -14.12
CA PHE A 203 9.94 -14.81 -12.82
C PHE A 203 8.80 -15.78 -12.56
N ASN A 204 9.06 -16.78 -11.73
CA ASN A 204 7.99 -17.48 -11.06
C ASN A 204 7.21 -16.50 -10.17
N SER A 205 5.90 -16.53 -10.21
CA SER A 205 5.10 -15.64 -9.39
C SER A 205 3.92 -16.34 -8.72
N LEU A 206 3.69 -16.01 -7.46
CA LEU A 206 2.54 -16.42 -6.67
C LEU A 206 1.68 -15.19 -6.36
N ARG A 207 0.39 -15.39 -6.26
CA ARG A 207 -0.57 -14.32 -6.03
C ARG A 207 -1.19 -14.43 -4.65
N VAL A 208 -1.26 -13.30 -3.98
CA VAL A 208 -2.00 -13.11 -2.73
C VAL A 208 -2.87 -11.87 -2.89
N GLU A 209 -3.90 -11.74 -2.07
CA GLU A 209 -4.73 -10.54 -2.04
C GLU A 209 -4.75 -9.99 -0.62
N LEU A 210 -4.49 -8.70 -0.48
CA LEU A 210 -4.75 -7.93 0.72
C LEU A 210 -5.46 -6.66 0.29
N GLU A 211 -6.65 -6.44 0.85
CA GLU A 211 -7.45 -5.24 0.65
C GLU A 211 -6.82 -4.10 1.44
N VAL A 212 -6.08 -3.22 0.75
CA VAL A 212 -5.35 -2.13 1.41
C VAL A 212 -6.30 -1.06 1.90
N GLY A 213 -6.36 -0.89 3.22
CA GLY A 213 -7.18 0.11 3.88
C GLY A 213 -6.53 1.51 3.92
N ALA A 214 -7.33 2.54 4.21
CA ALA A 214 -6.87 3.92 4.34
C ALA A 214 -5.93 4.15 5.55
N GLY A 215 -5.92 3.23 6.51
CA GLY A 215 -5.06 3.28 7.70
C GLY A 215 -3.57 3.24 7.40
N THR A 216 -3.17 2.66 6.26
CA THR A 216 -1.76 2.52 5.84
C THR A 216 -1.03 3.88 5.73
N PHE A 217 -1.75 4.99 5.57
CA PHE A 217 -1.15 6.32 5.45
C PHE A 217 -1.16 7.14 6.74
N LYS A 218 -1.62 6.56 7.86
CA LYS A 218 -1.62 7.25 9.16
C LYS A 218 -0.26 7.07 9.84
N PRO A 219 0.38 8.16 10.30
CA PRO A 219 1.57 8.04 11.14
C PRO A 219 1.23 7.36 12.47
N VAL A 220 2.21 6.67 13.03
CA VAL A 220 2.10 6.14 14.40
C VAL A 220 2.06 7.31 15.39
N ALA A 221 1.04 7.34 16.23
CA ALA A 221 0.82 8.40 17.21
C ALA A 221 1.20 8.00 18.66
N THR A 222 1.49 6.72 18.88
CA THR A 222 1.90 6.18 20.19
C THR A 222 3.40 6.34 20.42
N ASP A 223 3.83 6.47 21.69
CA ASP A 223 5.24 6.56 22.03
C ASP A 223 5.99 5.26 21.77
N ARG A 224 5.32 4.13 22.02
CA ARG A 224 5.82 2.79 21.73
C ARG A 224 5.10 2.23 20.53
N LEU A 225 5.85 1.67 19.61
CA LEU A 225 5.27 1.11 18.40
C LEU A 225 4.32 -0.08 18.71
N ALA A 226 4.66 -0.90 19.71
CA ALA A 226 3.84 -2.04 20.12
C ALA A 226 2.44 -1.65 20.62
N ASP A 227 2.24 -0.40 21.04
CA ASP A 227 0.95 0.11 21.53
C ASP A 227 0.10 0.70 20.38
N HIS A 228 0.63 0.72 19.15
CA HIS A 228 -0.11 1.24 17.99
C HIS A 228 -1.25 0.31 17.61
N PRO A 229 -2.50 0.81 17.58
CA PRO A 229 -3.64 0.02 17.14
C PRO A 229 -3.57 -0.19 15.62
N MET A 230 -3.22 -1.39 15.21
CA MET A 230 -3.23 -1.74 13.79
C MET A 230 -4.66 -1.78 13.25
N HIS A 231 -4.84 -1.22 12.06
CA HIS A 231 -6.09 -1.42 11.31
C HIS A 231 -6.13 -2.84 10.77
N THR A 232 -7.27 -3.47 10.94
CA THR A 232 -7.53 -4.80 10.39
C THR A 232 -7.71 -4.71 8.87
N GLU A 233 -7.03 -5.56 8.12
CA GLU A 233 -7.13 -5.67 6.67
C GLU A 233 -7.50 -7.10 6.28
N ARG A 234 -8.34 -7.24 5.26
CA ARG A 234 -8.74 -8.56 4.76
C ARG A 234 -7.68 -9.10 3.82
N CYS A 235 -7.31 -10.36 4.00
CA CYS A 235 -6.40 -11.05 3.12
C CYS A 235 -6.99 -12.36 2.60
N HIS A 236 -6.58 -12.71 1.39
CA HIS A 236 -6.96 -13.94 0.73
C HIS A 236 -5.74 -14.56 0.03
N VAL A 237 -5.57 -15.86 0.18
CA VAL A 237 -4.50 -16.63 -0.47
C VAL A 237 -5.12 -17.82 -1.18
N PRO A 238 -5.04 -17.88 -2.52
CA PRO A 238 -5.58 -18.98 -3.30
C PRO A 238 -4.90 -20.31 -2.97
N ARG A 239 -5.64 -21.42 -3.05
CA ARG A 239 -5.12 -22.78 -2.90
C ARG A 239 -3.88 -23.05 -3.76
N ALA A 240 -3.88 -22.54 -5.00
CA ALA A 240 -2.73 -22.70 -5.89
C ALA A 240 -1.45 -22.11 -5.29
N THR A 241 -1.54 -20.91 -4.70
CA THR A 241 -0.43 -20.27 -3.99
C THR A 241 -0.03 -21.07 -2.76
N LEU A 242 -0.98 -21.51 -1.93
CA LEU A 242 -0.71 -22.28 -0.71
C LEU A 242 0.03 -23.59 -1.02
N LYS A 243 -0.33 -24.25 -2.13
CA LYS A 243 0.31 -25.50 -2.59
C LYS A 243 1.73 -25.24 -3.12
N ALA A 244 1.94 -24.13 -3.82
CA ALA A 244 3.23 -23.82 -4.45
C ALA A 244 4.24 -23.18 -3.47
N LEU A 245 3.77 -22.44 -2.47
CA LEU A 245 4.58 -21.68 -1.53
C LEU A 245 5.67 -22.51 -0.83
N PRO A 246 5.42 -23.76 -0.33
CA PRO A 246 6.46 -24.57 0.27
C PRO A 246 7.48 -25.16 -0.73
N GLN A 247 7.18 -25.08 -2.02
CA GLN A 247 8.04 -25.58 -3.10
C GLN A 247 9.02 -24.51 -3.62
N ALA A 248 8.76 -23.24 -3.28
CA ALA A 248 9.59 -22.13 -3.72
C ALA A 248 10.93 -22.15 -2.97
N THR A 249 12.03 -22.01 -3.70
CA THR A 249 13.40 -22.00 -3.16
C THR A 249 13.63 -20.75 -2.33
N ARG A 250 13.33 -19.58 -2.89
CA ARG A 250 13.42 -18.28 -2.22
C ARG A 250 12.20 -17.44 -2.59
N ARG A 251 11.53 -16.88 -1.60
CA ARG A 251 10.27 -16.14 -1.73
C ARG A 251 10.49 -14.67 -1.46
N ILE A 252 10.36 -13.87 -2.50
CA ILE A 252 10.52 -12.43 -2.45
C ILE A 252 9.14 -11.79 -2.40
N ALA A 253 8.76 -11.24 -1.25
CA ALA A 253 7.52 -10.49 -1.14
C ALA A 253 7.64 -9.16 -1.90
N VAL A 254 6.70 -8.88 -2.80
CA VAL A 254 6.64 -7.59 -3.50
C VAL A 254 5.62 -6.70 -2.80
N GLY A 255 6.16 -5.83 -1.96
CA GLY A 255 5.41 -4.92 -1.09
C GLY A 255 5.12 -5.50 0.30
N THR A 256 4.96 -4.57 1.22
CA THR A 256 4.65 -4.86 2.63
C THR A 256 3.30 -5.55 2.82
N THR A 257 2.36 -5.35 1.89
CA THR A 257 1.06 -6.01 1.89
C THR A 257 1.16 -7.49 1.56
N ALA A 258 1.95 -7.87 0.54
CA ALA A 258 2.22 -9.27 0.23
C ALA A 258 2.96 -9.95 1.40
N LEU A 259 3.94 -9.28 1.98
CA LEU A 259 4.67 -9.77 3.15
C LEU A 259 3.74 -10.03 4.33
N ARG A 260 2.90 -9.05 4.71
CA ARG A 260 1.97 -9.21 5.83
C ARG A 260 0.97 -10.35 5.59
N THR A 261 0.49 -10.52 4.36
CA THR A 261 -0.38 -11.65 4.01
C THR A 261 0.33 -12.99 4.22
N LEU A 262 1.57 -13.12 3.73
CA LEU A 262 2.36 -14.34 3.92
C LEU A 262 2.59 -14.66 5.39
N GLU A 263 3.04 -13.68 6.17
CA GLU A 263 3.38 -13.88 7.58
C GLU A 263 2.14 -14.07 8.48
N SER A 264 0.94 -13.75 7.97
CA SER A 264 -0.34 -14.04 8.63
C SER A 264 -0.85 -15.47 8.40
N LEU A 265 -0.25 -16.22 7.47
CA LEU A 265 -0.68 -17.59 7.20
C LEU A 265 -0.53 -18.48 8.45
N PRO A 266 -1.52 -19.34 8.74
CA PRO A 266 -1.44 -20.26 9.87
C PRO A 266 -0.41 -21.37 9.63
N SER A 267 -0.05 -22.06 10.69
CA SER A 267 0.74 -23.30 10.63
C SER A 267 -0.04 -24.42 11.32
N PRO A 268 -0.33 -25.55 10.63
CA PRO A 268 0.04 -25.86 9.24
C PRO A 268 -0.70 -24.98 8.21
N LEU A 269 -0.18 -24.96 6.97
CA LEU A 269 -0.84 -24.27 5.86
C LEU A 269 -2.20 -24.89 5.54
N PRO A 270 -3.21 -24.07 5.19
CA PRO A 270 -4.48 -24.56 4.68
C PRO A 270 -4.32 -25.31 3.36
N THR A 271 -5.22 -26.26 3.12
CA THR A 271 -5.25 -27.06 1.87
C THR A 271 -6.20 -26.50 0.82
N GLU A 272 -7.07 -25.57 1.20
CA GLU A 272 -8.03 -24.87 0.35
C GLU A 272 -7.77 -23.37 0.37
N ASP A 273 -8.49 -22.59 -0.43
CA ASP A 273 -8.43 -21.13 -0.40
C ASP A 273 -8.56 -20.62 1.04
N TRP A 274 -7.68 -19.71 1.41
CA TRP A 274 -7.67 -19.16 2.76
C TRP A 274 -8.00 -17.66 2.74
N SER A 275 -8.91 -17.27 3.60
CA SER A 275 -9.27 -15.88 3.83
C SER A 275 -9.29 -15.60 5.31
N ALA A 276 -8.73 -14.46 5.71
CA ALA A 276 -8.73 -14.00 7.09
C ALA A 276 -8.65 -12.47 7.17
N GLU A 277 -8.77 -11.97 8.36
CA GLU A 277 -8.40 -10.60 8.71
C GLU A 277 -7.03 -10.61 9.39
N THR A 278 -6.21 -9.60 9.11
CA THR A 278 -4.90 -9.43 9.72
C THR A 278 -4.70 -8.02 10.26
N ASP A 279 -4.26 -7.94 11.50
CA ASP A 279 -3.75 -6.75 12.18
C ASP A 279 -2.26 -6.91 12.52
N LEU A 280 -1.57 -7.81 11.82
CA LEU A 280 -0.18 -8.16 12.09
C LEU A 280 0.73 -6.92 12.00
N LEU A 281 1.35 -6.57 13.13
CA LEU A 281 2.44 -5.62 13.22
C LEU A 281 3.78 -6.36 13.14
N ILE A 282 4.54 -6.10 12.09
CA ILE A 282 5.90 -6.61 11.92
C ILE A 282 6.89 -5.52 12.36
N MET A 283 7.79 -5.86 13.28
CA MET A 283 8.81 -4.96 13.81
C MET A 283 10.07 -5.74 14.20
N PRO A 284 11.18 -5.12 14.53
CA PRO A 284 12.42 -5.80 14.94
C PRO A 284 12.20 -6.89 15.99
N GLY A 285 12.76 -8.08 15.71
CA GLY A 285 12.52 -9.30 16.48
C GLY A 285 11.46 -10.24 15.89
N HIS A 286 10.74 -9.82 14.85
CA HIS A 286 9.87 -10.72 14.09
C HIS A 286 10.72 -11.81 13.42
N ARG A 287 10.21 -13.05 13.45
CA ARG A 287 10.84 -14.19 12.76
C ARG A 287 10.02 -14.49 11.51
N PHE A 288 10.58 -14.17 10.36
CA PHE A 288 9.95 -14.46 9.07
C PHE A 288 9.85 -15.97 8.85
N ARG A 289 8.68 -16.42 8.40
CA ARG A 289 8.39 -17.85 8.16
C ARG A 289 8.26 -18.15 6.68
N TRP A 290 7.73 -17.20 5.93
CA TRP A 290 7.34 -17.41 4.55
C TRP A 290 8.03 -16.47 3.57
N ALA A 291 8.59 -15.39 4.01
CA ALA A 291 9.32 -14.46 3.14
C ALA A 291 10.82 -14.55 3.42
N ASP A 292 11.60 -14.70 2.37
CA ASP A 292 13.06 -14.72 2.42
C ASP A 292 13.64 -13.34 2.06
N GLY A 293 12.91 -12.54 1.28
CA GLY A 293 13.30 -11.18 0.90
C GLY A 293 12.09 -10.28 0.67
N LEU A 294 12.36 -8.98 0.47
CA LEU A 294 11.32 -7.96 0.31
C LEU A 294 11.74 -6.91 -0.73
N LEU A 295 10.93 -6.74 -1.76
CA LEU A 295 10.96 -5.56 -2.63
C LEU A 295 9.93 -4.55 -2.12
N THR A 296 10.35 -3.33 -1.77
CA THR A 296 9.48 -2.31 -1.18
C THR A 296 9.86 -0.90 -1.62
N ASN A 297 8.98 0.09 -1.33
CA ASN A 297 9.31 1.51 -1.50
C ASN A 297 10.09 2.03 -0.27
N PHE A 298 10.61 3.26 -0.38
CA PHE A 298 11.04 4.03 0.78
C PHE A 298 9.82 4.62 1.50
N HIS A 299 9.65 4.29 2.77
CA HIS A 299 8.45 4.58 3.55
C HIS A 299 8.55 5.89 4.33
N LEU A 300 7.38 6.37 4.79
CA LEU A 300 7.27 7.54 5.68
C LEU A 300 7.96 7.27 7.02
N ALA A 301 8.60 8.32 7.55
CA ALA A 301 9.05 8.34 8.94
C ALA A 301 7.90 8.01 9.90
N ARG A 302 8.22 7.42 11.05
CA ARG A 302 7.27 7.07 12.12
C ARG A 302 6.11 6.22 11.63
N SER A 303 6.35 5.29 10.70
CA SER A 303 5.31 4.39 10.16
C SER A 303 5.57 2.93 10.55
N THR A 304 4.48 2.14 10.63
CA THR A 304 4.55 0.69 10.82
C THR A 304 5.27 -0.01 9.67
N LEU A 305 5.23 0.57 8.46
CA LEU A 305 5.92 0.06 7.28
C LEU A 305 7.43 0.21 7.41
N LEU A 306 7.89 1.31 8.01
CA LEU A 306 9.31 1.50 8.28
C LEU A 306 9.82 0.52 9.34
N ALA A 307 9.02 0.25 10.38
CA ALA A 307 9.33 -0.78 11.37
C ALA A 307 9.42 -2.19 10.77
N LEU A 308 8.58 -2.47 9.76
CA LEU A 308 8.62 -3.73 9.03
C LEU A 308 9.95 -3.87 8.25
N VAL A 309 10.44 -2.82 7.60
CA VAL A 309 11.76 -2.82 6.96
C VAL A 309 12.86 -3.01 8.01
N ALA A 310 12.75 -2.33 9.15
CA ALA A 310 13.68 -2.49 10.27
C ALA A 310 13.72 -3.92 10.84
N ALA A 311 12.66 -4.71 10.66
CA ALA A 311 12.65 -6.11 11.07
C ALA A 311 13.64 -6.98 10.26
N PHE A 312 13.98 -6.56 9.03
CA PHE A 312 15.02 -7.19 8.21
C PHE A 312 16.41 -6.63 8.50
N THR A 313 16.52 -5.31 8.63
CA THR A 313 17.82 -4.62 8.64
C THR A 313 18.35 -4.31 10.04
N GLY A 314 17.48 -4.21 11.03
CA GLY A 314 17.75 -3.50 12.27
C GLY A 314 17.63 -1.98 12.09
N ILE A 315 17.52 -1.25 13.22
CA ILE A 315 17.27 0.20 13.21
C ILE A 315 18.48 0.99 12.73
N ASP A 316 19.68 0.66 13.21
CA ASP A 316 20.89 1.44 12.88
C ASP A 316 21.18 1.35 11.39
N ARG A 317 21.17 0.14 10.82
CA ARG A 317 21.36 -0.02 9.37
C ARG A 317 20.26 0.65 8.55
N LEU A 318 19.01 0.60 9.03
CA LEU A 318 17.91 1.31 8.37
C LEU A 318 18.18 2.81 8.25
N ARG A 319 18.72 3.44 9.31
CA ARG A 319 19.11 4.85 9.30
C ARG A 319 20.17 5.13 8.24
N ASP A 320 21.25 4.35 8.25
CA ASP A 320 22.33 4.49 7.26
C ASP A 320 21.79 4.38 5.83
N LEU A 321 20.90 3.39 5.56
CA LEU A 321 20.28 3.18 4.25
C LEU A 321 19.41 4.37 3.80
N TYR A 322 18.66 4.99 4.74
CA TYR A 322 17.82 6.14 4.43
C TYR A 322 18.62 7.41 4.21
N ASP A 323 19.69 7.61 4.99
CA ASP A 323 20.63 8.72 4.79
C ASP A 323 21.35 8.59 3.44
N GLU A 324 21.81 7.39 3.10
CA GLU A 324 22.40 7.08 1.79
C GLU A 324 21.40 7.31 0.65
N ALA A 325 20.15 6.88 0.80
CA ALA A 325 19.10 7.10 -0.20
C ALA A 325 18.83 8.59 -0.45
N VAL A 326 18.82 9.41 0.60
CA VAL A 326 18.66 10.87 0.47
C VAL A 326 19.88 11.50 -0.22
N GLN A 327 21.10 11.12 0.17
CA GLN A 327 22.35 11.61 -0.42
C GLN A 327 22.47 11.26 -1.89
N GLU A 328 22.08 10.02 -2.25
CA GLU A 328 22.06 9.51 -3.61
C GLU A 328 20.87 10.03 -4.45
N GLY A 329 19.97 10.82 -3.87
CA GLY A 329 18.85 11.42 -4.58
C GLY A 329 17.76 10.44 -4.99
N TYR A 330 17.53 9.39 -4.19
CA TYR A 330 16.38 8.51 -4.37
C TYR A 330 15.07 9.27 -4.15
N ARG A 331 14.03 8.83 -4.86
CA ARG A 331 12.68 9.35 -4.70
C ARG A 331 11.91 8.47 -3.70
N PHE A 332 11.10 9.11 -2.88
CA PHE A 332 10.44 8.47 -1.75
C PHE A 332 8.94 8.26 -1.99
N HIS A 333 8.36 7.35 -1.22
CA HIS A 333 6.93 7.01 -1.12
C HIS A 333 6.37 6.27 -2.35
N SER A 334 5.04 6.33 -2.55
CA SER A 334 4.29 5.45 -3.47
C SER A 334 4.78 5.44 -4.92
N TYR A 335 5.17 6.60 -5.46
CA TYR A 335 5.71 6.74 -6.80
C TYR A 335 7.24 6.85 -6.82
N GLY A 336 7.84 6.73 -5.64
CA GLY A 336 9.28 6.79 -5.47
C GLY A 336 10.01 5.59 -6.04
N ASP A 337 11.26 5.47 -5.67
CA ASP A 337 12.14 4.38 -6.06
C ASP A 337 11.95 3.16 -5.13
N ALA A 338 12.70 2.10 -5.36
CA ALA A 338 12.54 0.84 -4.66
C ALA A 338 13.78 0.45 -3.84
N MET A 339 13.55 -0.36 -2.81
CA MET A 339 14.56 -1.06 -2.02
C MET A 339 14.30 -2.57 -2.13
N LEU A 340 15.33 -3.35 -2.37
CA LEU A 340 15.29 -4.81 -2.40
C LEU A 340 16.16 -5.38 -1.28
N LEU A 341 15.53 -5.99 -0.30
CA LEU A 341 16.19 -6.66 0.82
C LEU A 341 16.35 -8.15 0.47
N LEU A 342 17.56 -8.65 0.41
CA LEU A 342 17.85 -10.03 0.02
C LEU A 342 18.73 -10.72 1.06
N PRO A 343 18.54 -12.02 1.32
CA PRO A 343 19.55 -12.82 1.99
C PRO A 343 20.87 -12.71 1.23
N GLY A 344 21.99 -12.79 1.93
CA GLY A 344 23.29 -12.88 1.28
C GLY A 344 23.43 -14.18 0.47
N ASP A 345 24.34 -14.18 -0.50
CA ASP A 345 24.57 -15.32 -1.41
C ASP A 345 25.13 -16.58 -0.73
N HIS A 346 25.22 -16.60 0.60
CA HIS A 346 25.83 -17.67 1.39
C HIS A 346 24.84 -18.45 2.28
N ALA A 347 23.56 -18.43 1.97
CA ALA A 347 22.56 -19.25 2.69
C ALA A 347 22.20 -20.52 1.89
#